data_8b88d4c20f878a74d70b678234fa8d2f
#
_entry.id   8b88d4c20f878a74d70b678234fa8d2f
#
_cell.length_a   1.000
_cell.length_b   1.000
_cell.length_c   1.000
_cell.angle_alpha   90.00
_cell.angle_beta   90.00
_cell.angle_gamma   90.00
#
_symmetry.space_group_name_H-M   'P 1'
#
loop_
_entity.id
_entity.type
_entity.pdbx_description
1 polymer ?
#
loop_
_entity_poly.entity_id
_entity_poly.type
_entity_poly.pdbx_seq_one_letter_code
_entity_poly.pdbx_strand_id
1 'polypeptide(L)'
;MAKYATGKYAKAISDRSGMEFPFNEMVREWNGSFVHISEFEPKQPQLEPKPMNVDSISLRNVRPDRVENAVPYSIPENGFETVSSGSSIINVTAPGHGLTNGTTYRFRGPSALVTGGGGTFQYNNPADFDGITGANIAKAAGYAITTGQYKDGARVTTDYSIANFFHFTVDTDTATNGSIKGGGSGCSVGPVTLSA
;
A
#
# COMPACT_ATOMS: atom_id res chain seq x y z
N MET A 1 -66.49 -8.46 24.32
CA MET A 1 -65.24 -7.86 23.83
C MET A 1 -64.04 -8.53 24.52
N ALA A 2 -63.20 -9.16 23.80
CA ALA A 2 -61.97 -9.71 24.37
C ALA A 2 -61.12 -8.55 24.89
N LYS A 3 -60.86 -8.51 26.18
CA LYS A 3 -59.89 -7.56 26.77
C LYS A 3 -58.50 -8.10 26.51
N TYR A 4 -57.77 -7.49 25.59
CA TYR A 4 -56.38 -7.78 25.43
C TYR A 4 -55.64 -7.22 26.66
N ALA A 5 -54.79 -8.04 27.29
CA ALA A 5 -53.92 -7.60 28.36
C ALA A 5 -52.87 -6.65 27.79
N THR A 6 -52.69 -5.49 28.40
CA THR A 6 -51.75 -4.45 27.98
C THR A 6 -50.85 -4.05 29.15
N GLY A 7 -49.63 -3.57 28.82
CA GLY A 7 -48.64 -3.16 29.82
C GLY A 7 -48.20 -4.31 30.74
N LYS A 8 -48.21 -4.08 32.05
CA LYS A 8 -47.77 -5.08 33.03
C LYS A 8 -48.63 -6.36 33.09
N TYR A 9 -49.79 -6.35 32.51
CA TYR A 9 -50.71 -7.51 32.43
C TYR A 9 -50.67 -8.18 31.05
N ALA A 10 -49.79 -7.77 30.20
CA ALA A 10 -49.60 -8.41 28.91
C ALA A 10 -49.13 -9.86 29.10
N LYS A 11 -49.58 -10.73 28.24
CA LYS A 11 -49.24 -12.15 28.22
C LYS A 11 -48.60 -12.51 26.90
N ALA A 12 -47.72 -13.50 26.92
CA ALA A 12 -47.09 -14.08 25.75
C ALA A 12 -47.13 -15.61 25.82
N ILE A 13 -47.04 -16.25 24.69
CA ILE A 13 -46.98 -17.70 24.56
C ILE A 13 -45.52 -18.13 24.54
N SER A 14 -45.15 -19.11 25.37
CA SER A 14 -43.82 -19.71 25.34
C SER A 14 -43.65 -20.55 24.08
N ASP A 15 -42.55 -20.34 23.37
CA ASP A 15 -42.20 -21.12 22.18
C ASP A 15 -41.90 -22.60 22.50
N ARG A 16 -41.64 -22.94 23.77
CA ARG A 16 -41.31 -24.29 24.20
C ARG A 16 -42.54 -25.08 24.58
N SER A 17 -43.35 -24.57 25.48
CA SER A 17 -44.54 -25.27 26.00
C SER A 17 -45.82 -24.91 25.26
N GLY A 18 -45.85 -23.78 24.55
CA GLY A 18 -47.07 -23.25 23.96
C GLY A 18 -48.05 -22.70 24.99
N MET A 19 -47.68 -22.60 26.28
CA MET A 19 -48.48 -22.07 27.34
C MET A 19 -48.40 -20.55 27.44
N GLU A 20 -49.46 -19.93 27.95
CA GLU A 20 -49.57 -18.50 28.13
C GLU A 20 -49.00 -18.07 29.49
N PHE A 21 -47.99 -17.18 29.49
CA PHE A 21 -47.34 -16.66 30.70
C PHE A 21 -47.35 -15.13 30.71
N PRO A 22 -47.13 -14.48 31.88
CA PRO A 22 -46.94 -13.03 31.96
C PRO A 22 -45.77 -12.60 31.12
N PHE A 23 -45.92 -11.57 30.31
CA PHE A 23 -44.83 -11.07 29.42
C PHE A 23 -43.56 -10.65 30.20
N ASN A 24 -43.73 -10.14 31.42
CA ASN A 24 -42.61 -9.71 32.27
C ASN A 24 -41.71 -10.86 32.75
N GLU A 25 -42.18 -12.11 32.69
CA GLU A 25 -41.46 -13.31 33.10
C GLU A 25 -40.88 -14.09 31.92
N MET A 26 -41.08 -13.53 30.72
CA MET A 26 -40.55 -14.14 29.50
C MET A 26 -39.14 -13.71 29.22
N VAL A 27 -38.27 -14.65 28.83
CA VAL A 27 -36.83 -14.45 28.55
C VAL A 27 -36.52 -15.03 27.17
N ARG A 28 -35.58 -14.40 26.49
CA ARG A 28 -35.06 -14.91 25.21
C ARG A 28 -33.89 -15.84 25.44
N GLU A 29 -33.95 -17.04 24.93
CA GLU A 29 -32.87 -18.02 24.98
C GLU A 29 -31.77 -17.72 23.94
N TRP A 30 -30.64 -18.43 24.06
CA TRP A 30 -29.48 -18.33 23.15
C TRP A 30 -29.81 -18.70 21.70
N ASN A 31 -30.81 -19.56 21.47
CA ASN A 31 -31.28 -19.97 20.14
C ASN A 31 -32.29 -18.98 19.53
N GLY A 32 -32.71 -17.96 20.28
CA GLY A 32 -33.64 -16.93 19.88
C GLY A 32 -35.09 -17.23 20.32
N SER A 33 -35.39 -18.40 20.89
CA SER A 33 -36.70 -18.76 21.40
C SER A 33 -37.14 -17.87 22.55
N PHE A 34 -38.40 -17.52 22.62
CA PHE A 34 -38.99 -16.68 23.66
C PHE A 34 -39.76 -17.57 24.63
N VAL A 35 -39.20 -17.80 25.81
CA VAL A 35 -39.68 -18.78 26.79
C VAL A 35 -39.91 -18.16 28.16
N HIS A 36 -40.71 -18.82 28.99
CA HIS A 36 -40.84 -18.43 30.38
C HIS A 36 -39.57 -18.75 31.19
N ILE A 37 -39.27 -17.96 32.20
CA ILE A 37 -38.04 -18.12 33.04
C ILE A 37 -37.91 -19.52 33.67
N SER A 38 -39.03 -20.20 33.96
CA SER A 38 -39.03 -21.59 34.48
C SER A 38 -38.59 -22.62 33.43
N GLU A 39 -38.68 -22.27 32.16
CA GLU A 39 -38.34 -23.13 31.00
C GLU A 39 -36.99 -22.76 30.38
N PHE A 40 -36.37 -21.73 30.91
CA PHE A 40 -35.10 -21.19 30.39
C PHE A 40 -33.96 -22.20 30.52
N GLU A 41 -33.30 -22.46 29.42
CA GLU A 41 -32.08 -23.26 29.39
C GLU A 41 -30.88 -22.41 28.96
N PRO A 42 -29.80 -22.38 29.78
CA PRO A 42 -28.57 -21.73 29.38
C PRO A 42 -27.90 -22.47 28.22
N LYS A 43 -27.19 -21.74 27.40
CA LYS A 43 -26.40 -22.33 26.30
C LYS A 43 -25.38 -23.33 26.83
N GLN A 44 -25.35 -24.52 26.23
CA GLN A 44 -24.39 -25.55 26.59
C GLN A 44 -22.97 -25.08 26.28
N PRO A 45 -22.01 -25.20 27.22
CA PRO A 45 -20.64 -24.76 27.01
C PRO A 45 -19.93 -25.44 25.82
N GLN A 46 -20.39 -26.62 25.42
CA GLN A 46 -19.86 -27.35 24.26
C GLN A 46 -20.17 -26.67 22.92
N LEU A 47 -21.21 -25.83 22.87
CA LEU A 47 -21.59 -25.08 21.67
C LEU A 47 -20.79 -23.79 21.53
N GLU A 48 -20.00 -23.45 22.50
CA GLU A 48 -19.07 -22.33 22.40
C GLU A 48 -17.69 -22.86 21.95
N PRO A 49 -17.15 -22.31 20.84
CA PRO A 49 -15.81 -22.70 20.43
C PRO A 49 -14.83 -22.36 21.55
N LYS A 50 -14.02 -23.33 21.96
CA LYS A 50 -12.96 -23.10 22.94
C LYS A 50 -11.99 -22.04 22.38
N PRO A 51 -11.65 -21.00 23.15
CA PRO A 51 -10.63 -20.06 22.70
C PRO A 51 -9.29 -20.83 22.50
N MET A 52 -8.83 -20.86 21.27
CA MET A 52 -7.53 -21.45 20.95
C MET A 52 -6.44 -20.45 21.33
N ASN A 53 -5.82 -20.66 22.49
CA ASN A 53 -4.79 -19.76 23.01
C ASN A 53 -3.46 -19.79 22.20
N VAL A 54 -3.36 -20.67 21.21
CA VAL A 54 -2.14 -20.88 20.42
C VAL A 54 -2.30 -20.38 18.98
N ASP A 55 -3.49 -20.00 18.56
CA ASP A 55 -3.77 -19.52 17.20
C ASP A 55 -3.73 -17.98 17.17
N SER A 56 -2.65 -17.46 16.61
CA SER A 56 -2.50 -16.01 16.38
C SER A 56 -3.51 -15.42 15.41
N ILE A 57 -4.22 -16.28 14.65
CA ILE A 57 -5.25 -15.86 13.69
C ILE A 57 -6.57 -15.55 14.39
N SER A 58 -6.78 -16.10 15.60
CA SER A 58 -8.03 -15.94 16.37
C SER A 58 -8.09 -14.66 17.20
N LEU A 59 -7.19 -13.73 17.04
CA LEU A 59 -7.19 -12.47 17.76
C LEU A 59 -8.40 -11.62 17.35
N ARG A 60 -9.29 -11.36 18.31
CA ARG A 60 -10.42 -10.46 18.12
C ARG A 60 -9.90 -9.02 17.98
N ASN A 61 -10.33 -8.30 16.93
CA ASN A 61 -9.95 -6.89 16.68
C ASN A 61 -8.45 -6.65 16.52
N VAL A 62 -7.76 -7.55 15.85
CA VAL A 62 -6.36 -7.35 15.50
C VAL A 62 -6.26 -6.13 14.57
N ARG A 63 -5.54 -5.14 15.04
CA ARG A 63 -5.04 -4.04 14.22
C ARG A 63 -3.52 -4.11 14.25
N PRO A 64 -2.91 -5.00 13.44
CA PRO A 64 -1.45 -5.03 13.36
C PRO A 64 -0.97 -3.67 12.85
N ASP A 65 0.13 -3.21 13.41
CA ASP A 65 0.86 -2.07 12.87
C ASP A 65 1.19 -2.40 11.41
N ARG A 66 0.60 -1.63 10.51
CA ARG A 66 0.88 -1.77 9.09
C ARG A 66 2.17 -1.04 8.80
N VAL A 67 3.27 -1.75 8.81
CA VAL A 67 4.52 -1.24 8.27
C VAL A 67 4.34 -1.18 6.75
N GLU A 68 3.93 -0.05 6.26
CA GLU A 68 3.96 0.20 4.83
C GLU A 68 5.43 0.37 4.42
N ASN A 69 5.89 -0.50 3.54
CA ASN A 69 7.17 -0.28 2.87
C ASN A 69 7.08 1.07 2.17
N ALA A 70 8.15 1.86 2.25
CA ALA A 70 8.23 3.14 1.55
C ALA A 70 7.86 2.91 0.08
N VAL A 71 6.74 3.50 -0.35
CA VAL A 71 6.28 3.39 -1.73
C VAL A 71 7.32 4.08 -2.61
N PRO A 72 7.92 3.39 -3.59
CA PRO A 72 8.84 4.02 -4.51
C PRO A 72 8.11 5.14 -5.27
N TYR A 73 8.78 6.27 -5.43
CA TYR A 73 8.24 7.38 -6.21
C TYR A 73 8.15 6.96 -7.69
N SER A 74 7.00 7.17 -8.32
CA SER A 74 6.80 6.92 -9.75
C SER A 74 7.23 8.15 -10.54
N ILE A 75 8.14 7.94 -11.50
CA ILE A 75 8.63 9.00 -12.38
C ILE A 75 7.58 9.24 -13.48
N PRO A 76 7.22 10.51 -13.76
CA PRO A 76 6.30 10.84 -14.84
C PRO A 76 6.80 10.40 -16.22
N GLU A 77 5.90 10.33 -17.18
CA GLU A 77 6.27 10.09 -18.59
C GLU A 77 7.26 11.15 -19.07
N ASN A 78 8.33 10.69 -19.76
CA ASN A 78 9.45 11.54 -20.20
C ASN A 78 10.11 12.34 -19.08
N GLY A 79 10.15 11.77 -17.88
CA GLY A 79 10.70 12.43 -16.69
C GLY A 79 12.21 12.59 -16.69
N PHE A 80 12.96 11.84 -17.50
CA PHE A 80 14.41 11.99 -17.65
C PHE A 80 14.75 13.02 -18.72
N GLU A 81 15.79 13.80 -18.49
CA GLU A 81 16.29 14.80 -19.43
C GLU A 81 17.82 14.83 -19.36
N THR A 82 18.49 14.69 -20.51
CA THR A 82 19.92 14.89 -20.62
C THR A 82 20.25 16.38 -20.62
N VAL A 83 21.37 16.77 -20.02
CA VAL A 83 21.72 18.19 -19.84
C VAL A 83 22.33 18.78 -21.12
N SER A 84 23.39 18.15 -21.63
CA SER A 84 24.15 18.61 -22.80
C SER A 84 24.85 17.43 -23.48
N SER A 85 25.21 17.57 -24.74
CA SER A 85 26.02 16.58 -25.45
C SER A 85 27.32 16.30 -24.69
N GLY A 86 27.67 15.03 -24.56
CA GLY A 86 28.85 14.57 -23.80
C GLY A 86 28.68 14.57 -22.28
N SER A 87 27.54 15.01 -21.76
CA SER A 87 27.25 15.00 -20.30
C SER A 87 26.74 13.66 -19.84
N SER A 88 27.22 13.19 -18.70
CA SER A 88 26.69 12.03 -17.97
C SER A 88 25.60 12.39 -16.92
N ILE A 89 25.23 13.67 -16.83
CA ILE A 89 24.22 14.15 -15.87
C ILE A 89 22.84 14.03 -16.46
N ILE A 90 21.94 13.42 -15.70
CA ILE A 90 20.52 13.29 -16.03
C ILE A 90 19.71 14.09 -15.03
N ASN A 91 18.92 15.02 -15.52
CA ASN A 91 17.84 15.65 -14.74
C ASN A 91 16.62 14.75 -14.70
N VAL A 92 15.93 14.73 -13.58
CA VAL A 92 14.67 14.02 -13.41
C VAL A 92 13.60 14.99 -12.97
N THR A 93 12.52 15.04 -13.74
CA THR A 93 11.31 15.77 -13.36
C THR A 93 10.49 14.87 -12.45
N ALA A 94 10.29 15.28 -11.22
CA ALA A 94 9.62 14.48 -10.19
C ALA A 94 8.88 15.38 -9.20
N PRO A 95 7.71 15.91 -9.56
CA PRO A 95 6.96 16.86 -8.73
C PRO A 95 6.65 16.32 -7.33
N GLY A 96 7.05 17.04 -6.29
CA GLY A 96 6.79 16.67 -4.90
C GLY A 96 7.48 15.38 -4.45
N HIS A 97 8.65 15.04 -5.00
CA HIS A 97 9.31 13.74 -4.81
C HIS A 97 9.68 13.40 -3.36
N GLY A 98 9.87 14.38 -2.48
CA GLY A 98 10.22 14.15 -1.07
C GLY A 98 11.55 13.43 -0.84
N LEU A 99 12.39 13.24 -1.87
CA LEU A 99 13.67 12.55 -1.77
C LEU A 99 14.71 13.42 -1.08
N THR A 100 15.62 12.79 -0.34
CA THR A 100 16.65 13.49 0.42
C THR A 100 17.93 13.69 -0.41
N ASN A 101 18.43 14.92 -0.42
CA ASN A 101 19.67 15.28 -1.11
C ASN A 101 20.87 14.47 -0.60
N GLY A 102 21.71 13.98 -1.51
CA GLY A 102 22.90 13.19 -1.19
C GLY A 102 22.61 11.72 -0.84
N THR A 103 21.36 11.31 -0.79
CA THR A 103 21.01 9.92 -0.52
C THR A 103 21.04 9.10 -1.80
N THR A 104 21.43 7.83 -1.67
CA THR A 104 21.51 6.91 -2.81
C THR A 104 20.15 6.24 -3.03
N TYR A 105 19.65 6.37 -4.25
CA TYR A 105 18.39 5.76 -4.70
C TYR A 105 18.63 4.89 -5.92
N ARG A 106 17.77 3.89 -6.06
CA ARG A 106 17.78 2.98 -7.20
C ARG A 106 16.61 3.28 -8.13
N PHE A 107 16.90 3.32 -9.42
CA PHE A 107 15.91 3.45 -10.49
C PHE A 107 15.51 2.06 -10.98
N ARG A 108 14.24 1.89 -11.30
CA ARG A 108 13.69 0.66 -11.86
C ARG A 108 12.75 1.02 -12.99
N GLY A 109 12.85 0.28 -14.07
CA GLY A 109 11.90 0.38 -15.17
C GLY A 109 10.52 -0.22 -14.82
N PRO A 110 9.57 -0.14 -15.75
CA PRO A 110 8.27 -0.77 -15.60
C PRO A 110 8.43 -2.28 -15.41
N SER A 111 7.68 -2.86 -14.48
CA SER A 111 7.69 -4.31 -14.31
C SER A 111 7.04 -4.98 -15.51
N ALA A 112 7.78 -5.84 -16.22
CA ALA A 112 7.16 -6.72 -17.19
C ALA A 112 6.59 -7.92 -16.44
N LEU A 113 5.32 -8.21 -16.67
CA LEU A 113 4.73 -9.48 -16.27
C LEU A 113 5.26 -10.54 -17.25
N VAL A 114 6.20 -11.36 -16.80
CA VAL A 114 6.62 -12.52 -17.57
C VAL A 114 5.56 -13.60 -17.42
N THR A 115 4.68 -13.73 -18.39
CA THR A 115 3.76 -14.85 -18.54
C THR A 115 4.55 -16.08 -18.96
N GLY A 116 4.92 -16.93 -18.01
CA GLY A 116 5.51 -18.24 -18.31
C GLY A 116 6.33 -18.81 -17.15
N GLY A 117 5.70 -19.59 -16.30
CA GLY A 117 6.35 -20.64 -15.49
C GLY A 117 7.41 -20.18 -14.49
N GLY A 118 7.00 -19.88 -13.25
CA GLY A 118 7.90 -19.73 -12.13
C GLY A 118 8.34 -18.31 -11.83
N GLY A 119 7.43 -17.49 -11.42
CA GLY A 119 7.52 -16.37 -10.47
C GLY A 119 8.75 -15.51 -10.34
N THR A 120 9.55 -15.27 -11.36
CA THR A 120 10.65 -14.30 -11.28
C THR A 120 10.17 -12.97 -11.85
N PHE A 121 9.85 -12.01 -10.96
CA PHE A 121 9.62 -10.63 -11.37
C PHE A 121 10.93 -10.03 -11.87
N GLN A 122 11.10 -9.96 -13.17
CA GLN A 122 12.20 -9.19 -13.77
C GLN A 122 11.75 -7.74 -13.84
N TYR A 123 12.42 -6.88 -13.11
CA TYR A 123 12.29 -5.44 -13.30
C TYR A 123 12.95 -5.08 -14.61
N ASN A 124 12.18 -4.59 -15.56
CA ASN A 124 12.75 -4.04 -16.78
C ASN A 124 13.58 -2.80 -16.47
N ASN A 125 14.58 -2.59 -17.26
CA ASN A 125 15.33 -1.33 -17.25
C ASN A 125 14.45 -0.21 -17.82
N PRO A 126 14.72 1.06 -17.43
CA PRO A 126 14.22 2.20 -18.20
C PRO A 126 14.56 2.07 -19.68
N ALA A 127 13.78 2.70 -20.54
CA ALA A 127 14.09 2.73 -21.96
C ALA A 127 15.39 3.51 -22.21
N ASP A 128 16.18 3.07 -23.18
CA ASP A 128 17.37 3.79 -23.63
C ASP A 128 16.95 5.13 -24.23
N PHE A 129 17.70 6.17 -23.97
CA PHE A 129 17.46 7.49 -24.57
C PHE A 129 18.76 8.30 -24.69
N ASP A 130 18.88 9.04 -25.78
CA ASP A 130 20.00 9.95 -26.05
C ASP A 130 21.41 9.37 -25.80
N GLY A 131 21.64 8.11 -26.13
CA GLY A 131 22.93 7.42 -25.92
C GLY A 131 23.15 6.86 -24.53
N ILE A 132 22.21 7.06 -23.61
CA ILE A 132 22.25 6.49 -22.26
C ILE A 132 21.43 5.21 -22.24
N THR A 133 22.02 4.12 -21.77
CA THR A 133 21.35 2.84 -21.67
C THR A 133 20.52 2.73 -20.39
N GLY A 134 19.32 2.20 -20.50
CA GLY A 134 18.44 1.98 -19.36
C GLY A 134 19.06 1.04 -18.31
N ALA A 135 19.90 0.11 -18.73
CA ALA A 135 20.62 -0.79 -17.84
C ALA A 135 21.58 -0.01 -16.90
N ASN A 136 22.24 1.03 -17.42
CA ASN A 136 23.11 1.87 -16.60
C ASN A 136 22.30 2.75 -15.64
N ILE A 137 21.12 3.23 -16.04
CA ILE A 137 20.21 3.96 -15.14
C ILE A 137 19.73 3.05 -14.01
N ALA A 138 19.39 1.79 -14.31
CA ALA A 138 18.86 0.81 -13.36
C ALA A 138 19.94 0.10 -12.50
N LYS A 139 21.14 0.69 -12.40
CA LYS A 139 22.25 0.15 -11.61
C LYS A 139 21.83 -0.33 -10.23
N ALA A 140 22.22 -1.56 -9.86
CA ALA A 140 21.81 -2.18 -8.58
C ALA A 140 22.29 -1.40 -7.35
N ALA A 141 23.48 -0.80 -7.42
CA ALA A 141 24.02 0.04 -6.35
C ALA A 141 23.30 1.38 -6.21
N GLY A 142 22.50 1.78 -7.20
CA GLY A 142 21.85 3.09 -7.24
C GLY A 142 22.81 4.24 -7.50
N TYR A 143 22.27 5.44 -7.44
CA TYR A 143 22.98 6.70 -7.61
C TYR A 143 22.69 7.66 -6.46
N ALA A 144 23.71 8.38 -6.02
CA ALA A 144 23.49 9.51 -5.12
C ALA A 144 22.82 10.63 -5.91
N ILE A 145 21.64 11.07 -5.45
CA ILE A 145 20.91 12.14 -6.11
C ILE A 145 21.24 13.50 -5.50
N THR A 146 21.17 14.52 -6.34
CA THR A 146 21.23 15.91 -5.90
C THR A 146 19.88 16.57 -6.21
N THR A 147 19.18 17.07 -5.20
CA THR A 147 17.88 17.74 -5.38
C THR A 147 18.05 19.06 -6.12
N GLY A 148 17.12 19.38 -7.02
CA GLY A 148 17.21 20.52 -7.92
C GLY A 148 17.65 20.14 -9.32
N GLN A 149 17.25 20.94 -10.30
CA GLN A 149 17.64 20.78 -11.70
C GLN A 149 19.09 21.19 -11.91
N TYR A 150 19.83 20.48 -12.76
CA TYR A 150 21.13 20.93 -13.24
C TYR A 150 20.96 21.67 -14.57
N LYS A 151 21.34 22.94 -14.63
CA LYS A 151 21.18 23.79 -15.79
C LYS A 151 22.35 24.77 -15.90
N ASP A 152 22.79 25.04 -17.12
CA ASP A 152 23.86 26.02 -17.43
C ASP A 152 25.13 25.80 -16.60
N GLY A 153 25.53 24.54 -16.38
CA GLY A 153 26.72 24.19 -15.63
C GLY A 153 26.60 24.24 -14.10
N ALA A 154 25.40 24.52 -13.57
CA ALA A 154 25.18 24.64 -12.14
C ALA A 154 23.87 23.99 -11.66
N ARG A 155 23.83 23.67 -10.37
CA ARG A 155 22.60 23.26 -9.69
C ARG A 155 21.71 24.45 -9.44
N VAL A 156 20.43 24.33 -9.80
CA VAL A 156 19.38 25.31 -9.46
C VAL A 156 18.84 25.01 -8.05
N THR A 157 18.96 25.97 -7.14
CA THR A 157 18.66 25.80 -5.71
C THR A 157 17.38 26.52 -5.26
N THR A 158 16.50 26.92 -6.19
CA THR A 158 15.19 27.47 -5.83
C THR A 158 14.31 26.41 -5.18
N ASP A 159 13.45 26.80 -4.24
CA ASP A 159 12.54 25.87 -3.55
C ASP A 159 11.69 25.06 -4.54
N TYR A 160 11.21 25.71 -5.60
CA TYR A 160 10.49 25.05 -6.68
C TYR A 160 11.35 23.99 -7.37
N SER A 161 12.60 24.28 -7.68
CA SER A 161 13.51 23.34 -8.34
C SER A 161 13.84 22.17 -7.43
N ILE A 162 14.14 22.44 -6.17
CA ILE A 162 14.45 21.39 -5.18
C ILE A 162 13.29 20.46 -4.94
N ALA A 163 12.05 20.98 -4.92
CA ALA A 163 10.86 20.18 -4.66
C ALA A 163 10.41 19.32 -5.86
N ASN A 164 10.75 19.72 -7.08
CA ASN A 164 10.19 19.11 -8.29
C ASN A 164 11.21 18.48 -9.23
N PHE A 165 12.50 18.67 -8.95
CA PHE A 165 13.58 18.12 -9.77
C PHE A 165 14.70 17.59 -8.90
N PHE A 166 15.38 16.59 -9.43
CA PHE A 166 16.69 16.16 -8.94
C PHE A 166 17.52 15.72 -10.12
N HIS A 167 18.83 15.57 -9.92
CA HIS A 167 19.73 15.05 -10.91
C HIS A 167 20.70 14.04 -10.31
N PHE A 168 21.27 13.21 -11.16
CA PHE A 168 22.31 12.25 -10.83
C PHE A 168 23.26 12.08 -12.01
N THR A 169 24.43 11.50 -11.76
CA THR A 169 25.46 11.27 -12.77
C THR A 169 25.54 9.78 -13.08
N VAL A 170 25.43 9.40 -14.34
CA VAL A 170 25.63 8.02 -14.81
C VAL A 170 27.11 7.72 -14.94
N ASP A 171 27.52 6.49 -14.61
CA ASP A 171 28.95 6.17 -14.51
C ASP A 171 29.68 6.07 -15.87
N THR A 172 29.02 5.52 -16.87
CA THR A 172 29.69 5.09 -18.10
C THR A 172 29.13 5.73 -19.38
N ASP A 173 27.88 6.13 -19.39
CA ASP A 173 27.24 6.66 -20.59
C ASP A 173 27.25 8.19 -20.59
N THR A 174 27.26 8.74 -21.80
CA THR A 174 27.12 10.18 -22.01
C THR A 174 26.07 10.49 -23.04
N ALA A 175 25.37 11.60 -22.87
CA ALA A 175 24.38 12.07 -23.80
C ALA A 175 24.94 12.33 -25.20
N THR A 176 24.29 11.85 -26.23
CA THR A 176 24.70 12.08 -27.62
C THR A 176 24.37 13.50 -28.07
N ASN A 177 23.16 13.94 -27.86
CA ASN A 177 22.66 15.25 -28.30
C ASN A 177 22.55 16.27 -27.18
N GLY A 178 22.08 15.83 -26.01
CA GLY A 178 21.76 16.68 -24.87
C GLY A 178 20.41 17.39 -24.99
N SER A 179 19.88 17.81 -23.85
CA SER A 179 18.55 18.44 -23.72
C SER A 179 17.41 17.61 -24.31
N ILE A 180 17.58 16.29 -24.35
CA ILE A 180 16.58 15.35 -24.83
C ILE A 180 15.79 14.83 -23.62
N LYS A 181 14.47 14.91 -23.71
CA LYS A 181 13.56 14.29 -22.77
C LYS A 181 13.18 12.90 -23.25
N GLY A 182 13.20 11.94 -22.35
CA GLY A 182 12.81 10.58 -22.68
C GLY A 182 12.76 9.68 -21.44
N GLY A 183 12.50 8.41 -21.66
CA GLY A 183 12.43 7.43 -20.57
C GLY A 183 11.45 7.82 -19.48
N GLY A 184 11.57 7.18 -18.34
CA GLY A 184 10.78 7.51 -17.16
C GLY A 184 9.38 6.91 -17.13
N SER A 185 8.73 6.66 -18.25
CA SER A 185 7.39 6.07 -18.30
C SER A 185 7.35 4.71 -17.60
N GLY A 186 6.54 4.60 -16.55
CA GLY A 186 6.45 3.40 -15.71
C GLY A 186 7.68 3.14 -14.85
N CYS A 187 8.66 4.05 -14.82
CA CYS A 187 9.82 3.94 -13.97
C CYS A 187 9.51 4.38 -12.53
N SER A 188 10.25 3.82 -11.59
CA SER A 188 10.17 4.19 -10.18
C SER A 188 11.54 4.45 -9.61
N VAL A 189 11.62 5.31 -8.61
CA VAL A 189 12.80 5.58 -7.81
C VAL A 189 12.50 5.23 -6.35
N GLY A 190 13.38 4.48 -5.73
CA GLY A 190 13.20 4.04 -4.35
C GLY A 190 14.54 3.79 -3.66
N PRO A 191 14.54 3.54 -2.34
CA PRO A 191 15.77 3.28 -1.59
C PRO A 191 16.50 2.04 -2.14
N VAL A 192 17.83 2.03 -2.00
CA VAL A 192 18.69 0.92 -2.47
C VAL A 192 18.40 -0.36 -1.69
N THR A 193 18.16 -0.25 -0.41
CA THR A 193 17.78 -1.36 0.45
C THR A 193 16.25 -1.47 0.51
N LEU A 194 15.69 -2.27 -0.37
CA LEU A 194 14.41 -2.90 -0.07
C LEU A 194 14.76 -4.15 0.73
N SER A 195 14.59 -4.12 2.05
CA SER A 195 14.60 -5.35 2.84
C SER A 195 13.52 -6.28 2.27
N ALA A 196 13.94 -7.50 1.95
CA ALA A 196 13.08 -8.57 1.51
C ALA A 196 12.07 -8.95 2.60
#